data_5c335cfa0a41e5002d635dd39f43b357
#
_entry.id   5c335cfa0a41e5002d635dd39f43b357
#
_cell.length_a   1.000
_cell.length_b   1.000
_cell.length_c   1.000
_cell.angle_alpha   90.00
_cell.angle_beta   90.00
_cell.angle_gamma   90.00
#
_symmetry.space_group_name_H-M   'P 1'
#
loop_
_entity.id
_entity.type
_entity.pdbx_description
1 polymer ?
#
loop_
_entity_poly.entity_id
_entity_poly.type
_entity_poly.pdbx_seq_one_letter_code
_entity_poly.pdbx_strand_id
1 'polypeptide(L)'
;MCRLHDDNRDHIWSYYVRNLVRPVWLSRLENRVHVLVGNPPWLSYRHMPADMQDVFRKMSDDMGLWHGKTVAPTQDLSALFVARAVQHYLMVDGSFAFVMPNAALDRGYFAGFRSGNYPDPSENTKVAFTGSWDLRRLRPHFFPRASSVVFGSRTADSSKKLPIETTRWTGTLPRSVHTWSEAQPYLKRESARLVVSDDDAEGLSPYGDRFSQGANIVPRVLFLVEPQPTNPLGVGAGRRQVQSARSSYENPPWKDVSSMRGVIEAEFVRPLLLSESLLPYRLLPYREAVLPLEGNVLLDTDNPHLDLYPGLAEWWREAERLWEEHRTSDRLTLTGQIDYRSKLTEQLPTSPLRLVYTASGMHVSAALVETPNLIVEHGLYWGAITSHAEGRYLCAILNNPELTRLVRPLMSYGKDERHIDKYVWQLPIPLYDPANQVHQRLSELGRQQTELVAALDLDETGNFVTLRQRVRNVLAETNSADEIGQIVIELLG
;
A
#
# COMPACT_ATOMS: atom_id res chain seq x y z
N MET A 1 -34.49 -28.04 25.29
CA MET A 1 -33.40 -28.28 24.31
C MET A 1 -33.16 -29.78 24.13
N CYS A 2 -32.88 -30.55 25.18
CA CYS A 2 -32.70 -32.00 25.05
C CYS A 2 -33.86 -32.70 24.38
N ARG A 3 -35.15 -32.42 24.77
CA ARG A 3 -36.35 -32.99 24.15
C ARG A 3 -36.46 -32.72 22.64
N LEU A 4 -36.04 -31.53 22.15
CA LEU A 4 -36.06 -31.21 20.72
C LEU A 4 -34.98 -31.98 19.95
N HIS A 5 -33.88 -32.34 20.62
CA HIS A 5 -32.85 -33.20 20.07
C HIS A 5 -33.37 -34.64 19.93
N ASP A 6 -34.01 -35.12 20.97
CA ASP A 6 -34.58 -36.48 21.02
C ASP A 6 -35.68 -36.68 19.96
N ASP A 7 -36.43 -35.62 19.63
CA ASP A 7 -37.47 -35.60 18.63
C ASP A 7 -36.97 -35.36 17.18
N ASN A 8 -35.67 -35.32 16.95
CA ASN A 8 -35.04 -35.07 15.63
C ASN A 8 -35.53 -33.78 14.93
N ARG A 9 -35.92 -32.76 15.72
CA ARG A 9 -36.45 -31.48 15.23
C ARG A 9 -35.30 -30.49 15.00
N ASP A 10 -35.50 -29.55 14.08
CA ASP A 10 -34.51 -28.55 13.68
C ASP A 10 -33.90 -27.81 14.87
N HIS A 11 -32.54 -27.81 14.91
CA HIS A 11 -31.74 -27.27 16.00
C HIS A 11 -31.35 -25.80 15.87
N ILE A 12 -31.96 -25.04 14.96
CA ILE A 12 -31.66 -23.62 14.73
C ILE A 12 -31.75 -22.82 16.05
N TRP A 13 -32.71 -23.14 16.90
CA TRP A 13 -32.90 -22.51 18.20
C TRP A 13 -31.75 -22.79 19.17
N SER A 14 -31.14 -23.97 19.11
CA SER A 14 -29.98 -24.26 19.94
C SER A 14 -28.76 -23.44 19.52
N TYR A 15 -28.63 -23.17 18.23
CA TYR A 15 -27.61 -22.25 17.68
C TYR A 15 -27.85 -20.81 18.15
N TYR A 16 -29.08 -20.30 18.04
CA TYR A 16 -29.42 -18.94 18.50
C TYR A 16 -29.20 -18.78 20.01
N VAL A 17 -29.69 -19.69 20.82
CA VAL A 17 -29.51 -19.62 22.28
C VAL A 17 -28.03 -19.70 22.67
N ARG A 18 -27.26 -20.57 22.02
CA ARG A 18 -25.83 -20.68 22.27
C ARG A 18 -25.08 -19.40 21.91
N ASN A 19 -25.39 -18.77 20.79
CA ASN A 19 -24.69 -17.59 20.32
C ASN A 19 -25.16 -16.30 20.99
N LEU A 20 -26.39 -16.19 21.46
CA LEU A 20 -26.92 -15.00 22.13
C LEU A 20 -26.79 -15.06 23.64
N VAL A 21 -27.13 -16.20 24.25
CA VAL A 21 -27.17 -16.35 25.71
C VAL A 21 -25.79 -16.64 26.30
N ARG A 22 -24.97 -17.45 25.62
CA ARG A 22 -23.65 -17.83 26.12
C ARG A 22 -22.69 -16.66 26.32
N PRO A 23 -22.55 -15.69 25.38
CA PRO A 23 -21.76 -14.50 25.60
C PRO A 23 -22.23 -13.69 26.82
N VAL A 24 -23.55 -13.52 26.99
CA VAL A 24 -24.12 -12.81 28.15
C VAL A 24 -23.86 -13.56 29.44
N TRP A 25 -23.97 -14.89 29.44
CA TRP A 25 -23.68 -15.72 30.61
C TRP A 25 -22.21 -15.67 31.00
N LEU A 26 -21.28 -15.75 30.00
CA LEU A 26 -19.83 -15.66 30.23
C LEU A 26 -19.39 -14.26 30.69
N SER A 27 -20.14 -13.22 30.39
CA SER A 27 -19.78 -11.84 30.80
C SER A 27 -20.06 -11.56 32.28
N ARG A 28 -20.83 -12.41 32.97
CA ARG A 28 -21.04 -12.29 34.42
C ARG A 28 -19.76 -12.58 35.16
N LEU A 29 -19.49 -11.82 36.23
CA LEU A 29 -18.24 -11.89 36.99
C LEU A 29 -17.89 -13.34 37.43
N GLU A 30 -18.90 -14.07 37.92
CA GLU A 30 -18.75 -15.44 38.38
C GLU A 30 -18.46 -16.48 37.29
N ASN A 31 -18.68 -16.13 36.04
CA ASN A 31 -18.53 -17.03 34.88
C ASN A 31 -17.33 -16.66 33.98
N ARG A 32 -16.58 -15.62 34.34
CA ARG A 32 -15.39 -15.22 33.59
C ARG A 32 -14.31 -16.31 33.68
N VAL A 33 -13.50 -16.41 32.63
CA VAL A 33 -12.49 -17.47 32.49
C VAL A 33 -11.10 -17.01 32.95
N HIS A 34 -10.27 -17.93 33.38
CA HIS A 34 -8.87 -17.63 33.76
C HIS A 34 -7.94 -17.54 32.53
N VAL A 35 -8.30 -18.19 31.42
CA VAL A 35 -7.51 -18.19 30.20
C VAL A 35 -8.43 -17.94 29.00
N LEU A 36 -8.02 -17.03 28.14
CA LEU A 36 -8.74 -16.67 26.92
C LEU A 36 -7.81 -16.79 25.71
N VAL A 37 -8.15 -17.71 24.81
CA VAL A 37 -7.37 -17.94 23.57
C VAL A 37 -8.29 -17.80 22.38
N GLY A 38 -7.85 -17.11 21.33
CA GLY A 38 -8.70 -16.92 20.17
C GLY A 38 -7.99 -16.37 18.93
N ASN A 39 -8.74 -16.40 17.85
CA ASN A 39 -8.41 -15.72 16.61
C ASN A 39 -9.58 -14.78 16.30
N PRO A 40 -9.45 -13.47 16.59
CA PRO A 40 -10.51 -12.51 16.35
C PRO A 40 -10.74 -12.31 14.84
N PRO A 41 -11.89 -11.79 14.43
CA PRO A 41 -12.13 -11.47 13.03
C PRO A 41 -11.23 -10.32 12.56
N TRP A 42 -10.57 -10.49 11.40
CA TRP A 42 -9.72 -9.48 10.76
C TRP A 42 -10.49 -8.78 9.63
N LEU A 43 -11.52 -8.03 10.03
CA LEU A 43 -12.37 -7.28 9.11
C LEU A 43 -11.96 -5.81 9.12
N SER A 44 -11.44 -5.33 7.98
CA SER A 44 -11.06 -3.91 7.85
C SER A 44 -12.29 -3.02 7.78
N TYR A 45 -12.23 -1.83 8.37
CA TYR A 45 -13.30 -0.83 8.41
C TYR A 45 -13.95 -0.57 7.04
N ARG A 46 -13.17 -0.44 5.98
CA ARG A 46 -13.67 -0.22 4.61
C ARG A 46 -14.57 -1.34 4.07
N HIS A 47 -14.53 -2.53 4.66
CA HIS A 47 -15.33 -3.69 4.25
C HIS A 47 -16.51 -3.96 5.20
N MET A 48 -16.67 -3.16 6.24
CA MET A 48 -17.80 -3.25 7.14
C MET A 48 -19.03 -2.59 6.50
N PRO A 49 -20.26 -3.11 6.70
CA PRO A 49 -21.51 -2.39 6.41
C PRO A 49 -21.56 -1.04 7.15
N ALA A 50 -22.32 -0.08 6.62
CA ALA A 50 -22.34 1.29 7.14
C ALA A 50 -22.74 1.38 8.62
N ASP A 51 -23.77 0.62 9.01
CA ASP A 51 -24.23 0.53 10.40
C ASP A 51 -23.16 -0.04 11.33
N MET A 52 -22.42 -1.04 10.87
CA MET A 52 -21.30 -1.61 11.61
C MET A 52 -20.12 -0.64 11.70
N GLN A 53 -19.85 0.17 10.66
CA GLN A 53 -18.80 1.18 10.68
C GLN A 53 -19.03 2.23 11.77
N ASP A 54 -20.27 2.69 11.95
CA ASP A 54 -20.62 3.68 12.99
C ASP A 54 -20.44 3.11 14.39
N VAL A 55 -20.91 1.88 14.63
CA VAL A 55 -20.76 1.19 15.89
C VAL A 55 -19.27 0.93 16.20
N PHE A 56 -18.53 0.42 15.22
CA PHE A 56 -17.08 0.16 15.34
C PHE A 56 -16.32 1.44 15.71
N ARG A 57 -16.59 2.55 15.00
CA ARG A 57 -15.93 3.83 15.23
C ARG A 57 -16.20 4.33 16.65
N LYS A 58 -17.47 4.34 17.06
CA LYS A 58 -17.85 4.80 18.40
C LYS A 58 -17.19 3.97 19.49
N MET A 59 -17.30 2.64 19.43
CA MET A 59 -16.71 1.76 20.43
C MET A 59 -15.18 1.83 20.47
N SER A 60 -14.54 1.98 19.29
CA SER A 60 -13.08 2.12 19.20
C SER A 60 -12.60 3.46 19.77
N ASP A 61 -13.36 4.53 19.57
CA ASP A 61 -13.09 5.86 20.14
C ASP A 61 -13.22 5.84 21.66
N ASP A 62 -14.33 5.29 22.18
CA ASP A 62 -14.59 5.13 23.61
C ASP A 62 -13.45 4.35 24.31
N MET A 63 -12.85 3.37 23.64
CA MET A 63 -11.77 2.52 24.17
C MET A 63 -10.35 3.01 23.83
N GLY A 64 -10.18 4.19 23.24
CA GLY A 64 -8.88 4.72 22.86
C GLY A 64 -8.17 3.94 21.75
N LEU A 65 -8.93 3.20 20.91
CA LEU A 65 -8.43 2.38 19.81
C LEU A 65 -8.56 3.07 18.45
N TRP A 66 -9.34 4.17 18.36
CA TRP A 66 -9.55 4.89 17.13
C TRP A 66 -8.37 5.81 16.83
N HIS A 67 -7.77 5.68 15.64
CA HIS A 67 -6.57 6.44 15.23
C HIS A 67 -6.86 7.48 14.13
N GLY A 68 -8.10 7.97 14.06
CA GLY A 68 -8.50 9.07 13.17
C GLY A 68 -8.96 8.63 11.77
N LYS A 69 -9.49 9.63 11.02
CA LYS A 69 -10.14 9.39 9.72
C LYS A 69 -9.18 9.01 8.61
N THR A 70 -7.95 9.47 8.65
CA THR A 70 -6.95 9.26 7.59
C THR A 70 -6.59 7.78 7.42
N VAL A 71 -6.43 7.07 8.55
CA VAL A 71 -6.09 5.65 8.57
C VAL A 71 -7.29 4.75 8.81
N ALA A 72 -8.51 5.30 8.94
CA ALA A 72 -9.74 4.56 9.16
C ALA A 72 -9.91 3.35 8.21
N PRO A 73 -9.67 3.45 6.88
CA PRO A 73 -9.85 2.33 5.97
C PRO A 73 -8.99 1.10 6.28
N THR A 74 -7.87 1.28 6.98
CA THR A 74 -6.91 0.23 7.33
C THR A 74 -7.11 -0.36 8.71
N GLN A 75 -7.82 0.34 9.61
CA GLN A 75 -8.17 -0.19 10.93
C GLN A 75 -9.07 -1.42 10.80
N ASP A 76 -8.88 -2.40 11.65
CA ASP A 76 -9.69 -3.61 11.61
C ASP A 76 -10.28 -3.98 12.98
N LEU A 77 -11.27 -4.88 12.95
CA LEU A 77 -12.06 -5.28 14.09
C LEU A 77 -11.25 -5.99 15.19
N SER A 78 -10.07 -6.53 14.86
CA SER A 78 -9.35 -7.44 15.76
C SER A 78 -8.95 -6.79 17.09
N ALA A 79 -8.48 -5.53 17.07
CA ALA A 79 -8.10 -4.80 18.28
C ALA A 79 -9.28 -4.58 19.21
N LEU A 80 -10.41 -4.07 18.69
CA LEU A 80 -11.63 -3.86 19.44
C LEU A 80 -12.18 -5.18 19.98
N PHE A 81 -12.16 -6.24 19.17
CA PHE A 81 -12.62 -7.56 19.59
C PHE A 81 -11.81 -8.08 20.79
N VAL A 82 -10.48 -8.00 20.75
CA VAL A 82 -9.62 -8.45 21.86
C VAL A 82 -9.87 -7.63 23.11
N ALA A 83 -9.90 -6.29 22.99
CA ALA A 83 -10.15 -5.40 24.14
C ALA A 83 -11.50 -5.74 24.82
N ARG A 84 -12.57 -5.89 24.02
CA ARG A 84 -13.91 -6.28 24.52
C ARG A 84 -13.95 -7.69 25.09
N ALA A 85 -13.28 -8.66 24.44
CA ALA A 85 -13.23 -10.04 24.94
C ALA A 85 -12.51 -10.11 26.30
N VAL A 86 -11.41 -9.39 26.47
CA VAL A 86 -10.70 -9.29 27.76
C VAL A 86 -11.58 -8.61 28.81
N GLN A 87 -12.25 -7.52 28.47
CA GLN A 87 -13.15 -6.79 29.36
C GLN A 87 -14.29 -7.68 29.89
N HIS A 88 -14.96 -8.42 29.02
CA HIS A 88 -16.18 -9.13 29.37
C HIS A 88 -15.96 -10.54 29.86
N TYR A 89 -14.94 -11.25 29.36
CA TYR A 89 -14.83 -12.68 29.56
C TYR A 89 -13.64 -13.12 30.41
N LEU A 90 -12.60 -12.27 30.55
CA LEU A 90 -11.40 -12.62 31.29
C LEU A 90 -11.48 -12.13 32.74
N MET A 91 -11.13 -12.97 33.69
CA MET A 91 -10.96 -12.57 35.10
C MET A 91 -9.78 -11.59 35.24
N VAL A 92 -9.76 -10.79 36.28
CA VAL A 92 -8.55 -10.08 36.71
C VAL A 92 -7.48 -11.14 37.01
N ASP A 93 -6.24 -10.87 36.61
CA ASP A 93 -5.08 -11.77 36.63
C ASP A 93 -5.19 -13.00 35.72
N GLY A 94 -6.27 -13.13 34.96
CA GLY A 94 -6.40 -14.10 33.88
C GLY A 94 -5.49 -13.78 32.70
N SER A 95 -5.02 -14.82 32.01
CA SER A 95 -4.10 -14.72 30.89
C SER A 95 -4.80 -14.86 29.55
N PHE A 96 -4.24 -14.23 28.50
CA PHE A 96 -4.77 -14.38 27.15
C PHE A 96 -3.68 -14.59 26.09
N ALA A 97 -4.07 -15.20 24.98
CA ALA A 97 -3.29 -15.28 23.76
C ALA A 97 -4.20 -15.12 22.54
N PHE A 98 -3.91 -14.16 21.68
CA PHE A 98 -4.70 -13.93 20.47
C PHE A 98 -3.84 -13.92 19.22
N VAL A 99 -4.32 -14.60 18.18
CA VAL A 99 -3.74 -14.51 16.83
C VAL A 99 -4.22 -13.21 16.20
N MET A 100 -3.30 -12.33 15.88
CA MET A 100 -3.57 -10.98 15.40
C MET A 100 -3.00 -10.77 13.99
N PRO A 101 -3.55 -9.83 13.19
CA PRO A 101 -2.81 -9.33 12.04
C PRO A 101 -1.45 -8.81 12.50
N ASN A 102 -0.40 -9.05 11.73
CA ASN A 102 0.94 -8.63 12.13
C ASN A 102 1.06 -7.11 12.36
N ALA A 103 0.23 -6.33 11.70
CA ALA A 103 0.08 -4.88 11.91
C ALA A 103 -0.15 -4.50 13.38
N ALA A 104 -0.71 -5.40 14.20
CA ALA A 104 -0.90 -5.18 15.63
C ALA A 104 0.42 -4.99 16.39
N LEU A 105 1.52 -5.53 15.87
CA LEU A 105 2.83 -5.42 16.51
C LEU A 105 3.51 -4.07 16.27
N ASP A 106 3.39 -3.50 15.05
CA ASP A 106 4.29 -2.44 14.61
C ASP A 106 3.61 -1.22 13.96
N ARG A 107 2.31 -1.26 13.61
CA ARG A 107 1.66 -0.14 12.93
C ARG A 107 1.12 0.91 13.89
N GLY A 108 1.26 2.21 13.53
CA GLY A 108 0.80 3.35 14.32
C GLY A 108 -0.67 3.25 14.72
N TYR A 109 -1.55 2.91 13.78
CA TYR A 109 -2.99 2.77 14.04
C TYR A 109 -3.39 1.63 15.02
N PHE A 110 -2.44 0.82 15.50
CA PHE A 110 -2.60 -0.10 16.63
C PHE A 110 -1.95 0.42 17.93
N ALA A 111 -1.48 1.68 17.98
CA ALA A 111 -0.83 2.23 19.16
C ALA A 111 -1.73 2.17 20.39
N GLY A 112 -3.01 2.53 20.24
CA GLY A 112 -4.02 2.40 21.30
C GLY A 112 -4.14 0.98 21.84
N PHE A 113 -4.16 -0.01 20.95
CA PHE A 113 -4.18 -1.43 21.35
C PHE A 113 -2.90 -1.83 22.11
N ARG A 114 -1.75 -1.44 21.61
CA ARG A 114 -0.45 -1.76 22.25
C ARG A 114 -0.25 -1.06 23.60
N SER A 115 -1.00 -0.01 23.90
CA SER A 115 -0.92 0.69 25.18
C SER A 115 -1.31 -0.20 26.37
N GLY A 116 -2.18 -1.19 26.14
CA GLY A 116 -2.75 -2.03 27.19
C GLY A 116 -3.75 -1.31 28.09
N ASN A 117 -4.13 -0.07 27.79
CA ASN A 117 -5.12 0.70 28.53
C ASN A 117 -6.31 1.00 27.62
N TYR A 118 -7.46 0.42 27.95
CA TYR A 118 -8.70 0.54 27.19
C TYR A 118 -9.76 1.22 28.05
N PRO A 119 -9.83 2.57 28.01
CA PRO A 119 -10.88 3.30 28.72
C PRO A 119 -12.24 2.90 28.17
N ASP A 120 -13.23 2.82 29.04
CA ASP A 120 -14.62 2.57 28.67
C ASP A 120 -15.49 3.19 29.78
N PRO A 121 -16.60 3.86 29.46
CA PRO A 121 -17.47 4.47 30.44
C PRO A 121 -18.01 3.50 31.50
N SER A 122 -18.11 2.22 31.18
CA SER A 122 -18.62 1.18 32.09
C SER A 122 -17.53 0.53 32.95
N GLU A 123 -16.36 0.26 32.40
CA GLU A 123 -15.26 -0.39 33.10
C GLU A 123 -13.92 -0.16 32.36
N ASN A 124 -13.00 0.59 32.96
CA ASN A 124 -11.65 0.77 32.40
C ASN A 124 -10.89 -0.56 32.46
N THR A 125 -10.53 -1.08 31.29
CA THR A 125 -9.84 -2.37 31.17
C THR A 125 -8.36 -2.15 30.97
N LYS A 126 -7.55 -2.72 31.88
CA LYS A 126 -6.09 -2.67 31.81
C LYS A 126 -5.50 -4.02 31.51
N VAL A 127 -4.51 -4.03 30.65
CA VAL A 127 -3.78 -5.22 30.20
C VAL A 127 -2.29 -5.03 30.45
N ALA A 128 -1.65 -6.03 30.98
CA ALA A 128 -0.21 -6.18 31.02
C ALA A 128 0.23 -7.14 29.92
N PHE A 129 0.73 -6.61 28.80
CA PHE A 129 1.31 -7.47 27.76
C PHE A 129 2.60 -8.11 28.24
N THR A 130 2.78 -9.40 27.97
CA THR A 130 3.95 -10.18 28.38
C THR A 130 4.88 -10.50 27.21
N GLY A 131 4.41 -10.40 26.00
CA GLY A 131 5.22 -10.65 24.80
C GLY A 131 4.39 -10.87 23.54
N SER A 132 5.09 -11.17 22.46
CA SER A 132 4.48 -11.47 21.16
C SER A 132 5.30 -12.47 20.36
N TRP A 133 4.64 -13.08 19.38
CA TRP A 133 5.29 -13.87 18.33
C TRP A 133 5.08 -13.19 16.97
N ASP A 134 6.18 -13.00 16.24
CA ASP A 134 6.17 -12.58 14.83
C ASP A 134 6.23 -13.82 13.94
N LEU A 135 5.14 -14.10 13.21
CA LEU A 135 5.00 -15.28 12.37
C LEU A 135 5.18 -14.96 10.86
N ARG A 136 5.61 -13.74 10.52
CA ARG A 136 5.74 -13.26 9.12
C ARG A 136 6.63 -14.14 8.25
N ARG A 137 7.65 -14.78 8.83
CA ARG A 137 8.64 -15.58 8.11
C ARG A 137 8.33 -17.08 8.08
N LEU A 138 7.18 -17.49 8.57
CA LEU A 138 6.71 -18.88 8.41
C LEU A 138 6.12 -19.10 7.02
N ARG A 139 6.41 -20.26 6.43
CA ARG A 139 5.86 -20.72 5.15
C ARG A 139 5.27 -22.12 5.27
N PRO A 140 4.13 -22.41 4.62
CA PRO A 140 3.21 -21.45 4.04
C PRO A 140 2.62 -20.52 5.11
N HIS A 141 2.14 -19.33 4.71
CA HIS A 141 1.39 -18.48 5.65
C HIS A 141 0.14 -19.20 6.14
N PHE A 142 -0.14 -19.13 7.44
CA PHE A 142 -1.35 -19.74 8.03
C PHE A 142 -2.63 -19.00 7.64
N PHE A 143 -2.52 -17.72 7.33
CA PHE A 143 -3.62 -16.85 6.95
C PHE A 143 -3.28 -16.09 5.66
N PRO A 144 -4.28 -15.55 4.95
CA PRO A 144 -4.04 -14.74 3.75
C PRO A 144 -3.20 -13.48 4.00
N ARG A 145 -3.16 -13.02 5.27
CA ARG A 145 -2.31 -11.91 5.72
C ARG A 145 -1.27 -12.42 6.71
N ALA A 146 -0.17 -11.68 6.83
CA ALA A 146 0.85 -11.97 7.84
C ALA A 146 0.23 -11.91 9.24
N SER A 147 0.57 -12.90 10.06
CA SER A 147 0.01 -13.08 11.39
C SER A 147 1.05 -12.93 12.49
N SER A 148 0.57 -12.65 13.67
CA SER A 148 1.30 -12.60 14.93
C SER A 148 0.48 -13.23 16.05
N VAL A 149 1.11 -13.45 17.20
CA VAL A 149 0.38 -13.78 18.43
C VAL A 149 0.77 -12.77 19.50
N VAL A 150 -0.19 -12.27 20.24
CA VAL A 150 0.04 -11.39 21.39
C VAL A 150 -0.35 -12.11 22.66
N PHE A 151 0.45 -11.92 23.72
CA PHE A 151 0.25 -12.52 25.03
C PHE A 151 0.15 -11.44 26.08
N GLY A 152 -0.72 -11.64 27.06
CA GLY A 152 -0.87 -10.73 28.19
C GLY A 152 -1.79 -11.26 29.25
N SER A 153 -2.00 -10.46 30.27
CA SER A 153 -2.96 -10.72 31.34
C SER A 153 -3.82 -9.48 31.58
N ARG A 154 -5.05 -9.67 32.03
CA ARG A 154 -5.87 -8.58 32.56
C ARG A 154 -5.32 -8.21 33.93
N THR A 155 -5.18 -6.92 34.22
CA THR A 155 -4.63 -6.46 35.50
C THR A 155 -5.53 -5.38 36.14
N ALA A 156 -5.57 -5.34 37.48
CA ALA A 156 -6.19 -4.27 38.22
C ALA A 156 -5.25 -3.05 38.41
N ASP A 157 -3.94 -3.32 38.35
CA ASP A 157 -2.90 -2.32 38.62
C ASP A 157 -2.64 -1.36 37.43
N SER A 158 -1.39 -1.29 37.00
CA SER A 158 -0.98 -0.48 35.85
C SER A 158 -0.89 -1.33 34.58
N SER A 159 -1.35 -0.78 33.45
CA SER A 159 -1.16 -1.40 32.15
C SER A 159 0.33 -1.48 31.80
N LYS A 160 0.71 -2.54 31.06
CA LYS A 160 2.05 -2.65 30.45
C LYS A 160 1.89 -2.70 28.94
N LYS A 161 2.58 -1.80 28.27
CA LYS A 161 2.62 -1.76 26.80
C LYS A 161 3.17 -3.08 26.23
N LEU A 162 2.77 -3.38 25.00
CA LEU A 162 3.35 -4.49 24.26
C LEU A 162 4.88 -4.29 24.14
N PRO A 163 5.71 -5.26 24.57
CA PRO A 163 7.16 -5.14 24.45
C PRO A 163 7.59 -4.99 22.98
N ILE A 164 8.59 -4.17 22.75
CA ILE A 164 9.22 -4.01 21.42
C ILE A 164 10.06 -5.23 21.03
N GLU A 165 10.45 -6.05 21.99
CA GLU A 165 11.09 -7.32 21.76
C GLU A 165 10.04 -8.40 21.51
N THR A 166 10.26 -9.19 20.45
CA THR A 166 9.36 -10.27 20.04
C THR A 166 10.12 -11.54 19.75
N THR A 167 9.47 -12.68 19.89
CA THR A 167 10.00 -13.94 19.37
C THR A 167 9.59 -14.09 17.91
N ARG A 168 10.55 -14.05 17.01
CA ARG A 168 10.34 -14.30 15.59
C ARG A 168 10.47 -15.77 15.27
N TRP A 169 9.47 -16.32 14.59
CA TRP A 169 9.48 -17.68 14.08
C TRP A 169 9.78 -17.67 12.59
N THR A 170 10.69 -18.56 12.16
CA THR A 170 11.07 -18.74 10.76
C THR A 170 11.04 -20.21 10.41
N GLY A 171 10.79 -20.53 9.15
CA GLY A 171 10.84 -21.88 8.64
C GLY A 171 9.79 -22.17 7.58
N THR A 172 9.93 -23.34 6.94
CA THR A 172 8.99 -23.83 5.95
C THR A 172 8.41 -25.16 6.41
N LEU A 173 7.12 -25.20 6.69
CA LEU A 173 6.42 -26.40 7.14
C LEU A 173 5.96 -27.23 5.93
N PRO A 174 6.34 -28.50 5.84
CA PRO A 174 5.77 -29.44 4.89
C PRO A 174 4.26 -29.60 5.11
N ARG A 175 3.50 -29.85 4.05
CA ARG A 175 2.04 -30.07 4.14
C ARG A 175 1.64 -31.29 4.95
N SER A 176 2.55 -32.23 5.14
CA SER A 176 2.34 -33.48 5.90
C SER A 176 2.49 -33.32 7.41
N VAL A 177 2.85 -32.14 7.89
CA VAL A 177 3.04 -31.87 9.32
C VAL A 177 1.70 -31.55 9.97
N HIS A 178 1.33 -32.32 10.99
CA HIS A 178 0.05 -32.18 11.70
C HIS A 178 0.21 -32.00 13.23
N THR A 179 1.39 -32.25 13.76
CA THR A 179 1.67 -32.15 15.20
C THR A 179 2.84 -31.23 15.49
N TRP A 180 2.91 -30.72 16.71
CA TRP A 180 4.02 -29.87 17.14
C TRP A 180 5.38 -30.61 17.07
N SER A 181 5.45 -31.87 17.46
CA SER A 181 6.68 -32.65 17.40
C SER A 181 7.21 -32.83 15.98
N GLU A 182 6.33 -32.96 15.00
CA GLU A 182 6.69 -33.01 13.58
C GLU A 182 7.09 -31.63 13.03
N ALA A 183 6.47 -30.55 13.53
CA ALA A 183 6.76 -29.18 13.07
C ALA A 183 8.09 -28.64 13.59
N GLN A 184 8.45 -28.99 14.81
CA GLN A 184 9.59 -28.43 15.55
C GLN A 184 10.92 -28.46 14.77
N PRO A 185 11.31 -29.54 14.06
CA PRO A 185 12.56 -29.58 13.28
C PRO A 185 12.64 -28.55 12.14
N TYR A 186 11.50 -28.10 11.65
CA TYR A 186 11.42 -27.12 10.53
C TYR A 186 11.32 -25.67 11.00
N LEU A 187 11.20 -25.47 12.32
CA LEU A 187 10.98 -24.15 12.91
C LEU A 187 12.22 -23.68 13.65
N LYS A 188 12.55 -22.39 13.44
CA LYS A 188 13.55 -21.69 14.22
C LYS A 188 12.90 -20.49 14.90
N ARG A 189 13.33 -20.18 16.10
CA ARG A 189 12.91 -19.00 16.85
C ARG A 189 14.13 -18.14 17.16
N GLU A 190 14.00 -16.84 17.02
CA GLU A 190 15.02 -15.86 17.34
C GLU A 190 14.39 -14.69 18.09
N SER A 191 15.15 -14.01 18.94
CA SER A 191 14.74 -12.72 19.47
C SER A 191 14.86 -11.67 18.37
N ALA A 192 13.84 -10.84 18.22
CA ALA A 192 13.83 -9.74 17.25
C ALA A 192 13.25 -8.50 17.88
N ARG A 193 13.71 -7.34 17.44
CA ARG A 193 13.17 -6.05 17.83
C ARG A 193 12.16 -5.56 16.81
N LEU A 194 10.98 -5.13 17.29
CA LEU A 194 9.95 -4.51 16.46
C LEU A 194 10.37 -3.06 16.14
N VAL A 195 10.24 -2.69 14.89
CA VAL A 195 10.31 -1.29 14.47
C VAL A 195 8.87 -0.78 14.44
N VAL A 196 8.49 -0.06 15.48
CA VAL A 196 7.14 0.50 15.59
C VAL A 196 7.11 1.79 14.79
N SER A 197 6.21 1.87 13.82
CA SER A 197 5.91 3.12 13.12
C SER A 197 4.95 3.93 14.00
N ASP A 198 5.48 4.85 14.76
CA ASP A 198 4.65 5.91 15.36
C ASP A 198 4.41 6.97 14.28
N ASP A 199 3.15 7.35 14.06
CA ASP A 199 2.78 8.40 13.09
C ASP A 199 3.33 9.79 13.53
N ASP A 200 3.82 9.90 14.78
CA ASP A 200 4.47 11.08 15.37
C ASP A 200 6.00 10.94 15.49
N ALA A 201 6.64 10.02 14.75
CA ALA A 201 8.05 9.69 14.94
C ALA A 201 8.99 10.85 14.56
N GLU A 202 9.79 11.29 15.49
CA GLU A 202 11.11 11.88 15.23
C GLU A 202 11.87 10.92 14.29
N GLY A 203 12.17 11.37 13.07
CA GLY A 203 12.93 10.58 12.09
C GLY A 203 12.29 10.40 10.72
N LEU A 204 11.10 10.97 10.46
CA LEU A 204 10.53 10.99 9.12
C LEU A 204 11.35 11.91 8.21
N SER A 205 11.60 11.43 6.99
CA SER A 205 12.23 12.27 5.98
C SER A 205 11.35 13.48 5.64
N PRO A 206 11.92 14.70 5.60
CA PRO A 206 11.22 15.89 5.13
C PRO A 206 10.73 15.80 3.67
N TYR A 207 11.20 14.80 2.92
CA TYR A 207 10.70 14.50 1.59
C TYR A 207 9.30 13.86 1.58
N GLY A 208 8.82 13.31 2.68
CA GLY A 208 7.55 12.58 2.74
C GLY A 208 6.34 13.37 2.23
N ASP A 209 6.29 14.67 2.51
CA ASP A 209 5.21 15.57 2.08
C ASP A 209 5.41 16.09 0.64
N ARG A 210 6.62 15.97 0.09
CA ARG A 210 6.94 16.42 -1.27
C ARG A 210 6.60 15.40 -2.35
N PHE A 211 6.28 14.17 -1.95
CA PHE A 211 5.96 13.08 -2.88
C PHE A 211 4.52 12.66 -2.80
N SER A 212 3.85 12.63 -3.94
CA SER A 212 2.47 12.20 -4.12
C SER A 212 2.39 10.99 -5.06
N GLN A 213 1.36 10.16 -4.87
CA GLN A 213 1.10 9.04 -5.78
C GLN A 213 0.52 9.59 -7.09
N GLY A 214 0.89 8.99 -8.21
CA GLY A 214 0.38 9.39 -9.53
C GLY A 214 -1.11 9.13 -9.74
N ALA A 215 -1.62 9.57 -10.88
CA ALA A 215 -3.02 9.55 -11.27
C ALA A 215 -3.57 8.14 -11.48
N ASN A 216 -4.84 7.94 -11.22
CA ASN A 216 -5.49 6.63 -11.27
C ASN A 216 -6.03 6.30 -12.68
N ILE A 217 -5.13 6.10 -13.64
CA ILE A 217 -5.44 5.87 -15.07
C ILE A 217 -5.89 4.41 -15.29
N VAL A 218 -7.01 4.05 -14.69
CA VAL A 218 -7.66 2.74 -14.85
C VAL A 218 -9.17 2.90 -14.97
N PRO A 219 -9.81 2.12 -15.84
CA PRO A 219 -9.28 1.02 -16.66
C PRO A 219 -8.50 1.55 -17.88
N ARG A 220 -7.37 0.91 -18.18
CA ARG A 220 -6.44 1.39 -19.21
C ARG A 220 -7.06 1.49 -20.60
N VAL A 221 -7.98 0.58 -20.95
CA VAL A 221 -8.66 0.54 -22.26
C VAL A 221 -9.38 1.83 -22.63
N LEU A 222 -9.82 2.61 -21.64
CA LEU A 222 -10.53 3.88 -21.87
C LEU A 222 -9.58 5.07 -22.11
N PHE A 223 -8.33 4.96 -21.70
CA PHE A 223 -7.39 6.08 -21.67
C PHE A 223 -6.14 5.85 -22.50
N LEU A 224 -5.47 4.69 -22.35
CA LEU A 224 -4.24 4.41 -23.06
C LEU A 224 -4.50 4.25 -24.55
N VAL A 225 -3.66 4.90 -25.35
CA VAL A 225 -3.79 4.88 -26.82
C VAL A 225 -2.47 4.56 -27.51
N GLU A 226 -2.61 4.04 -28.71
CA GLU A 226 -1.53 3.86 -29.67
C GLU A 226 -1.92 4.50 -31.01
N PRO A 227 -0.94 5.05 -31.75
CA PRO A 227 -1.21 5.66 -33.04
C PRO A 227 -1.70 4.63 -34.04
N GLN A 228 -2.65 5.04 -34.87
CA GLN A 228 -3.15 4.26 -36.00
C GLN A 228 -2.67 4.83 -37.33
N PRO A 229 -2.46 3.99 -38.35
CA PRO A 229 -2.20 4.46 -39.68
C PRO A 229 -3.31 5.39 -40.16
N THR A 230 -2.91 6.54 -40.72
CA THR A 230 -3.84 7.48 -41.32
C THR A 230 -4.05 7.19 -42.80
N ASN A 231 -5.21 7.60 -43.33
CA ASN A 231 -5.44 7.60 -44.75
C ASN A 231 -4.40 8.50 -45.49
N PRO A 232 -4.17 8.30 -46.79
CA PRO A 232 -3.25 9.16 -47.57
C PRO A 232 -3.57 10.66 -47.52
N LEU A 233 -4.84 11.02 -47.23
CA LEU A 233 -5.30 12.39 -47.06
C LEU A 233 -5.03 12.96 -45.65
N GLY A 234 -4.58 12.13 -44.71
CA GLY A 234 -4.40 12.49 -43.31
C GLY A 234 -5.71 12.66 -42.54
N VAL A 235 -5.61 13.16 -41.30
CA VAL A 235 -6.76 13.42 -40.39
C VAL A 235 -6.95 14.92 -40.10
N GLY A 236 -6.24 15.80 -40.80
CA GLY A 236 -6.23 17.21 -40.55
C GLY A 236 -5.11 17.68 -39.61
N ALA A 237 -4.71 18.96 -39.76
CA ALA A 237 -3.67 19.53 -38.93
C ALA A 237 -4.11 19.57 -37.44
N GLY A 238 -3.17 19.27 -36.53
CA GLY A 238 -3.43 19.31 -35.09
C GLY A 238 -4.26 18.13 -34.56
N ARG A 239 -4.51 17.10 -35.36
CA ARG A 239 -5.26 15.90 -34.95
C ARG A 239 -4.45 14.62 -35.13
N ARG A 240 -4.78 13.60 -34.31
CA ARG A 240 -4.13 12.29 -34.30
C ARG A 240 -5.18 11.18 -34.36
N GLN A 241 -4.96 10.20 -35.23
CA GLN A 241 -5.77 8.99 -35.26
C GLN A 241 -5.20 7.98 -34.26
N VAL A 242 -6.01 7.56 -33.31
CA VAL A 242 -5.61 6.69 -32.22
C VAL A 242 -6.61 5.56 -32.00
N GLN A 243 -6.15 4.47 -31.38
CA GLN A 243 -7.00 3.44 -30.81
C GLN A 243 -6.56 3.08 -29.39
N SER A 244 -7.46 2.44 -28.61
CA SER A 244 -7.12 1.92 -27.28
C SER A 244 -5.94 0.95 -27.36
N ALA A 245 -4.89 1.26 -26.61
CA ALA A 245 -3.77 0.35 -26.41
C ALA A 245 -4.12 -0.70 -25.37
N ARG A 246 -4.10 -1.97 -25.77
CA ARG A 246 -4.47 -3.09 -24.88
C ARG A 246 -3.34 -3.43 -23.91
N SER A 247 -3.70 -3.91 -22.73
CA SER A 247 -2.77 -4.33 -21.69
C SER A 247 -3.06 -5.75 -21.23
N SER A 248 -2.01 -6.54 -21.04
CA SER A 248 -2.12 -7.88 -20.44
C SER A 248 -2.60 -7.88 -19.00
N TYR A 249 -2.62 -6.72 -18.35
CA TYR A 249 -3.09 -6.52 -16.96
C TYR A 249 -4.57 -6.21 -16.86
N GLU A 250 -5.31 -6.12 -17.98
CA GLU A 250 -6.75 -5.92 -17.97
C GLU A 250 -7.47 -7.15 -17.43
N ASN A 251 -8.40 -6.92 -16.51
CA ASN A 251 -9.26 -7.94 -15.95
C ASN A 251 -10.70 -7.75 -16.45
N PRO A 252 -11.56 -8.78 -16.45
CA PRO A 252 -12.99 -8.62 -16.69
C PRO A 252 -13.59 -7.59 -15.72
N PRO A 253 -14.58 -6.78 -16.17
CA PRO A 253 -15.16 -6.78 -17.51
C PRO A 253 -14.32 -6.05 -18.59
N TRP A 254 -13.32 -5.27 -18.21
CA TRP A 254 -12.58 -4.38 -19.11
C TRP A 254 -11.79 -5.11 -20.20
N LYS A 255 -11.35 -6.33 -19.91
CA LYS A 255 -10.69 -7.18 -20.89
C LYS A 255 -11.58 -7.49 -22.11
N ASP A 256 -12.90 -7.56 -21.88
CA ASP A 256 -13.89 -7.93 -22.88
C ASP A 256 -14.48 -6.72 -23.61
N VAL A 257 -14.18 -5.51 -23.15
CA VAL A 257 -14.59 -4.25 -23.81
C VAL A 257 -13.79 -4.08 -25.10
N SER A 258 -14.48 -3.71 -26.17
CA SER A 258 -13.85 -3.43 -27.49
C SER A 258 -12.94 -2.22 -27.42
N SER A 259 -11.85 -2.24 -28.19
CA SER A 259 -10.96 -1.08 -28.31
C SER A 259 -11.68 0.10 -28.95
N MET A 260 -11.61 1.25 -28.33
CA MET A 260 -12.11 2.52 -28.87
C MET A 260 -11.19 2.99 -29.99
N ARG A 261 -11.71 3.75 -30.93
CA ARG A 261 -10.98 4.39 -32.04
C ARG A 261 -11.50 5.78 -32.26
N GLY A 262 -10.62 6.72 -32.57
CA GLY A 262 -11.03 8.10 -32.79
C GLY A 262 -9.93 8.95 -33.43
N VAL A 263 -10.33 10.12 -33.86
CA VAL A 263 -9.43 11.20 -34.32
C VAL A 263 -9.51 12.31 -33.27
N ILE A 264 -8.46 12.43 -32.47
CA ILE A 264 -8.39 13.28 -31.27
C ILE A 264 -7.53 14.51 -31.59
N GLU A 265 -7.88 15.67 -31.06
CA GLU A 265 -7.04 16.85 -31.04
C GLU A 265 -5.74 16.52 -30.31
N ALA A 266 -4.59 16.80 -30.94
CA ALA A 266 -3.28 16.31 -30.53
C ALA A 266 -2.87 16.74 -29.11
N GLU A 267 -3.37 17.87 -28.65
CA GLU A 267 -3.10 18.40 -27.31
C GLU A 267 -3.68 17.54 -26.16
N PHE A 268 -4.72 16.75 -26.44
CA PHE A 268 -5.33 15.84 -25.44
C PHE A 268 -4.70 14.44 -25.43
N VAL A 269 -3.80 14.16 -26.37
CA VAL A 269 -2.97 12.95 -26.33
C VAL A 269 -1.70 13.24 -25.54
N ARG A 270 -1.73 12.93 -24.25
CA ARG A 270 -0.68 13.27 -23.29
C ARG A 270 0.31 12.09 -23.09
N PRO A 271 1.60 12.39 -22.93
CA PRO A 271 2.56 11.38 -22.51
C PRO A 271 2.25 10.90 -21.09
N LEU A 272 2.29 9.57 -20.90
CA LEU A 272 1.96 8.91 -19.65
C LEU A 272 3.09 7.96 -19.23
N LEU A 273 3.62 8.17 -18.02
CA LEU A 273 4.61 7.30 -17.44
C LEU A 273 3.94 6.22 -16.59
N LEU A 274 4.10 4.99 -17.03
CA LEU A 274 3.66 3.80 -16.30
C LEU A 274 4.80 3.21 -15.47
N SER A 275 4.46 2.45 -14.42
CA SER A 275 5.47 1.80 -13.59
C SER A 275 6.38 0.85 -14.39
N GLU A 276 5.86 0.22 -15.44
CA GLU A 276 6.61 -0.66 -16.34
C GLU A 276 7.67 0.07 -17.18
N SER A 277 7.54 1.39 -17.36
CA SER A 277 8.53 2.22 -18.06
C SER A 277 9.64 2.77 -17.17
N LEU A 278 9.65 2.45 -15.86
CA LEU A 278 10.68 2.92 -14.94
C LEU A 278 11.71 1.83 -14.63
N LEU A 279 12.97 2.07 -14.97
CA LEU A 279 14.14 1.29 -14.55
C LEU A 279 14.95 2.07 -13.50
N PRO A 280 15.85 1.43 -12.74
CA PRO A 280 16.81 2.18 -11.94
C PRO A 280 17.58 3.18 -12.81
N TYR A 281 17.57 4.46 -12.45
CA TYR A 281 18.23 5.58 -13.13
C TYR A 281 17.79 5.89 -14.57
N ARG A 282 16.87 5.11 -15.18
CA ARG A 282 16.49 5.27 -16.59
C ARG A 282 15.00 5.12 -16.80
N LEU A 283 14.44 5.93 -17.71
CA LEU A 283 13.09 5.77 -18.22
C LEU A 283 13.12 5.02 -19.57
N LEU A 284 12.25 4.04 -19.72
CA LEU A 284 11.89 3.47 -21.01
C LEU A 284 10.88 4.41 -21.70
N PRO A 285 10.61 4.23 -23.00
CA PRO A 285 9.59 5.01 -23.70
C PRO A 285 8.27 5.04 -22.92
N TYR A 286 7.71 6.23 -22.77
CA TYR A 286 6.40 6.43 -22.15
C TYR A 286 5.28 6.01 -23.09
N ARG A 287 4.10 5.80 -22.52
CA ARG A 287 2.87 5.52 -23.29
C ARG A 287 2.14 6.84 -23.54
N GLU A 288 1.08 6.76 -24.31
CA GLU A 288 0.20 7.91 -24.57
C GLU A 288 -1.20 7.64 -24.01
N ALA A 289 -1.86 8.68 -23.55
CA ALA A 289 -3.24 8.59 -23.05
C ALA A 289 -4.06 9.79 -23.54
N VAL A 290 -5.33 9.53 -23.86
CA VAL A 290 -6.30 10.59 -24.08
C VAL A 290 -6.80 11.05 -22.70
N LEU A 291 -6.53 12.32 -22.38
CA LEU A 291 -6.95 12.94 -21.12
C LEU A 291 -7.61 14.28 -21.42
N PRO A 292 -8.77 14.59 -20.82
CA PRO A 292 -9.51 15.82 -21.08
C PRO A 292 -8.90 17.01 -20.31
N LEU A 293 -7.64 17.34 -20.63
CA LEU A 293 -6.86 18.38 -19.99
C LEU A 293 -6.65 19.56 -20.93
N GLU A 294 -7.52 20.57 -20.84
CA GLU A 294 -7.34 21.86 -21.54
C GLU A 294 -6.30 22.69 -20.77
N GLY A 295 -5.07 22.72 -21.26
CA GLY A 295 -3.95 23.28 -20.51
C GLY A 295 -3.73 22.53 -19.19
N ASN A 296 -4.07 23.19 -18.07
CA ASN A 296 -4.00 22.63 -16.72
C ASN A 296 -5.39 22.38 -16.10
N VAL A 297 -6.45 22.51 -16.88
CA VAL A 297 -7.84 22.36 -16.41
C VAL A 297 -8.35 20.99 -16.86
N LEU A 298 -8.86 20.21 -15.91
CA LEU A 298 -9.54 18.97 -16.19
C LEU A 298 -10.99 19.27 -16.60
N LEU A 299 -11.35 18.89 -17.84
CA LEU A 299 -12.71 19.03 -18.35
C LEU A 299 -13.55 17.83 -17.88
N ASP A 300 -14.71 18.14 -17.33
CA ASP A 300 -15.74 17.17 -17.02
C ASP A 300 -16.70 17.00 -18.22
N THR A 301 -17.44 15.93 -18.28
CA THR A 301 -18.39 15.62 -19.36
C THR A 301 -19.44 16.72 -19.56
N ASP A 302 -19.86 17.33 -18.46
CA ASP A 302 -20.84 18.43 -18.46
C ASP A 302 -20.20 19.81 -18.77
N ASN A 303 -18.87 19.87 -18.93
CA ASN A 303 -18.20 21.13 -19.23
C ASN A 303 -18.42 21.53 -20.70
N PRO A 304 -19.02 22.71 -20.97
CA PRO A 304 -19.31 23.14 -22.34
C PRO A 304 -18.04 23.31 -23.19
N HIS A 305 -16.86 23.49 -22.59
CA HIS A 305 -15.61 23.55 -23.35
C HIS A 305 -15.27 22.22 -24.03
N LEU A 306 -15.77 21.09 -23.52
CA LEU A 306 -15.56 19.79 -24.16
C LEU A 306 -16.10 19.77 -25.60
N ASP A 307 -17.19 20.46 -25.85
CA ASP A 307 -17.82 20.54 -27.20
C ASP A 307 -17.02 21.37 -28.23
N LEU A 308 -16.04 22.14 -27.78
CA LEU A 308 -15.11 22.83 -28.65
C LEU A 308 -14.12 21.89 -29.33
N TYR A 309 -13.99 20.68 -28.79
CA TYR A 309 -13.05 19.63 -29.21
C TYR A 309 -13.81 18.36 -29.63
N PRO A 310 -14.35 18.31 -30.85
CA PRO A 310 -15.26 17.21 -31.26
C PRO A 310 -14.64 15.82 -31.13
N GLY A 311 -13.35 15.67 -31.44
CA GLY A 311 -12.67 14.37 -31.32
C GLY A 311 -12.53 13.92 -29.86
N LEU A 312 -12.12 14.83 -28.97
CA LEU A 312 -12.09 14.55 -27.54
C LEU A 312 -13.48 14.28 -26.98
N ALA A 313 -14.48 15.09 -27.36
CA ALA A 313 -15.86 14.97 -26.87
C ALA A 313 -16.47 13.59 -27.21
N GLU A 314 -16.28 13.14 -28.46
CA GLU A 314 -16.74 11.81 -28.89
C GLU A 314 -16.05 10.69 -28.09
N TRP A 315 -14.72 10.76 -27.96
CA TRP A 315 -13.95 9.78 -27.19
C TRP A 315 -14.38 9.73 -25.72
N TRP A 316 -14.48 10.91 -25.08
CA TRP A 316 -14.75 11.01 -23.65
C TRP A 316 -16.15 10.53 -23.29
N ARG A 317 -17.17 10.90 -24.08
CA ARG A 317 -18.56 10.43 -23.88
C ARG A 317 -18.68 8.92 -24.07
N GLU A 318 -17.97 8.34 -25.04
CA GLU A 318 -17.97 6.88 -25.21
C GLU A 318 -17.22 6.20 -24.05
N ALA A 319 -16.11 6.75 -23.59
CA ALA A 319 -15.38 6.25 -22.43
C ALA A 319 -16.26 6.28 -21.18
N GLU A 320 -17.02 7.35 -20.97
CA GLU A 320 -17.91 7.50 -19.82
C GLU A 320 -19.11 6.54 -19.90
N ARG A 321 -19.71 6.37 -21.07
CA ARG A 321 -20.74 5.37 -21.31
C ARG A 321 -20.27 3.96 -20.94
N LEU A 322 -19.08 3.58 -21.41
CA LEU A 322 -18.47 2.28 -21.09
C LEU A 322 -18.13 2.16 -19.59
N TRP A 323 -17.68 3.25 -18.97
CA TRP A 323 -17.44 3.29 -17.53
C TRP A 323 -18.73 3.04 -16.74
N GLU A 324 -19.83 3.73 -17.09
CA GLU A 324 -21.12 3.56 -16.42
C GLU A 324 -21.70 2.15 -16.59
N GLU A 325 -21.52 1.55 -17.76
CA GLU A 325 -21.99 0.19 -18.04
C GLU A 325 -21.23 -0.89 -17.24
N HIS A 326 -19.92 -0.65 -16.97
CA HIS A 326 -19.05 -1.70 -16.42
C HIS A 326 -18.49 -1.40 -15.03
N ARG A 327 -18.70 -0.21 -14.48
CA ARG A 327 -18.25 0.13 -13.11
C ARG A 327 -18.92 -0.73 -12.06
N THR A 328 -18.18 -1.09 -11.03
CA THR A 328 -18.71 -1.92 -9.92
C THR A 328 -19.39 -1.10 -8.82
N SER A 329 -19.32 0.24 -8.89
CA SER A 329 -19.86 1.16 -7.88
C SER A 329 -20.19 2.51 -8.51
N ASP A 330 -21.29 3.11 -8.09
CA ASP A 330 -21.76 4.43 -8.56
C ASP A 330 -21.08 5.61 -7.83
N ARG A 331 -20.07 5.35 -7.00
CA ARG A 331 -19.42 6.38 -6.17
C ARG A 331 -18.60 7.40 -6.94
N LEU A 332 -18.08 7.04 -8.12
CA LEU A 332 -17.21 7.89 -8.91
C LEU A 332 -17.67 7.96 -10.36
N THR A 333 -17.68 9.16 -10.91
CA THR A 333 -17.71 9.39 -12.37
C THR A 333 -16.36 8.98 -12.97
N LEU A 334 -16.27 8.91 -14.29
CA LEU A 334 -15.00 8.63 -14.98
C LEU A 334 -13.94 9.67 -14.63
N THR A 335 -14.31 10.95 -14.66
CA THR A 335 -13.43 12.07 -14.28
C THR A 335 -13.01 11.97 -12.81
N GLY A 336 -13.96 11.66 -11.91
CA GLY A 336 -13.64 11.42 -10.49
C GLY A 336 -12.74 10.21 -10.24
N GLN A 337 -12.75 9.22 -11.13
CA GLN A 337 -11.86 8.05 -11.07
C GLN A 337 -10.42 8.42 -11.40
N ILE A 338 -10.18 9.15 -12.50
CA ILE A 338 -8.81 9.53 -12.90
C ILE A 338 -8.21 10.59 -11.99
N ASP A 339 -9.03 11.47 -11.44
CA ASP A 339 -8.60 12.51 -10.49
C ASP A 339 -8.93 12.16 -9.04
N TYR A 340 -9.01 10.88 -8.73
CA TYR A 340 -9.30 10.43 -7.36
C TYR A 340 -8.33 11.03 -6.35
N ARG A 341 -8.85 11.83 -5.40
CA ARG A 341 -8.08 12.62 -4.42
C ARG A 341 -7.14 13.63 -5.08
N SER A 342 -7.54 14.21 -6.17
CA SER A 342 -6.78 15.22 -6.94
C SER A 342 -5.43 14.75 -7.47
N LYS A 343 -5.20 13.44 -7.60
CA LYS A 343 -3.89 12.87 -8.00
C LYS A 343 -3.48 13.18 -9.43
N LEU A 344 -4.42 13.54 -10.31
CA LEU A 344 -4.13 14.03 -11.65
C LEU A 344 -3.87 15.53 -11.62
N THR A 345 -4.79 16.29 -11.03
CA THR A 345 -4.73 17.76 -11.01
C THR A 345 -3.60 18.29 -10.15
N GLU A 346 -3.19 17.59 -9.08
CA GLU A 346 -1.97 17.93 -8.29
C GLU A 346 -0.68 17.92 -9.13
N GLN A 347 -0.64 17.20 -10.26
CA GLN A 347 0.51 17.18 -11.15
C GLN A 347 0.61 18.41 -12.03
N LEU A 348 -0.42 19.27 -12.04
CA LEU A 348 -0.55 20.39 -12.96
C LEU A 348 -0.38 21.75 -12.26
N PRO A 349 0.36 22.69 -12.86
CA PRO A 349 1.21 22.50 -14.04
C PRO A 349 2.36 21.55 -13.74
N THR A 350 2.74 20.75 -14.75
CA THR A 350 3.84 19.79 -14.54
C THR A 350 5.15 20.51 -14.24
N SER A 351 5.78 20.16 -13.13
CA SER A 351 7.11 20.66 -12.78
C SER A 351 8.14 20.24 -13.84
N PRO A 352 9.07 21.13 -14.25
CA PRO A 352 10.07 20.83 -15.28
C PRO A 352 11.05 19.73 -14.87
N LEU A 353 11.29 19.54 -13.58
CA LEU A 353 12.18 18.52 -13.06
C LEU A 353 11.49 17.79 -11.90
N ARG A 354 11.31 16.51 -12.08
CA ARG A 354 10.66 15.62 -11.10
C ARG A 354 11.49 14.38 -10.87
N LEU A 355 11.39 13.81 -9.70
CA LEU A 355 11.84 12.45 -9.42
C LEU A 355 10.63 11.54 -9.31
N VAL A 356 10.73 10.34 -9.88
CA VAL A 356 9.72 9.29 -9.76
C VAL A 356 10.31 8.04 -9.15
N TYR A 357 9.50 7.29 -8.38
CA TYR A 357 9.90 5.97 -7.89
C TYR A 357 8.71 5.00 -7.86
N THR A 358 9.02 3.70 -7.86
CA THR A 358 8.00 2.63 -7.89
C THR A 358 7.20 2.55 -6.60
N ALA A 359 5.85 2.54 -6.70
CA ALA A 359 4.95 2.32 -5.57
C ALA A 359 4.99 0.87 -5.05
N SER A 360 5.43 -0.07 -5.89
CA SER A 360 5.51 -1.49 -5.53
C SER A 360 6.66 -2.20 -6.23
N GLY A 361 7.14 -3.28 -5.65
CA GLY A 361 8.21 -4.11 -6.21
C GLY A 361 9.08 -4.75 -5.14
N MET A 362 9.98 -5.64 -5.56
CA MET A 362 10.97 -6.25 -4.67
C MET A 362 12.10 -5.28 -4.29
N HIS A 363 12.33 -4.28 -5.12
CA HIS A 363 13.30 -3.21 -4.93
C HIS A 363 12.70 -1.90 -5.40
N VAL A 364 13.10 -0.81 -4.76
CA VAL A 364 12.80 0.53 -5.27
C VAL A 364 13.53 0.73 -6.59
N SER A 365 12.88 1.39 -7.53
CA SER A 365 13.50 1.92 -8.75
C SER A 365 13.10 3.38 -8.86
N ALA A 366 14.06 4.26 -9.12
CA ALA A 366 13.84 5.69 -9.23
C ALA A 366 14.62 6.28 -10.41
N ALA A 367 14.04 7.30 -11.03
CA ALA A 367 14.69 8.07 -12.10
C ALA A 367 14.18 9.52 -12.16
N LEU A 368 14.90 10.37 -12.85
CA LEU A 368 14.51 11.75 -13.13
C LEU A 368 13.58 11.83 -14.33
N VAL A 369 12.65 12.76 -14.29
CA VAL A 369 11.70 13.09 -15.34
C VAL A 369 11.85 14.56 -15.70
N GLU A 370 12.15 14.83 -16.97
CA GLU A 370 12.29 16.18 -17.54
C GLU A 370 11.30 16.42 -18.70
N THR A 371 10.53 15.40 -19.07
CA THR A 371 9.57 15.46 -20.17
C THR A 371 8.41 16.41 -19.81
N PRO A 372 8.17 17.45 -20.62
CA PRO A 372 7.04 18.35 -20.40
C PRO A 372 5.70 17.63 -20.52
N ASN A 373 4.73 18.08 -19.74
CA ASN A 373 3.35 17.57 -19.77
C ASN A 373 3.18 16.05 -19.54
N LEU A 374 4.24 15.37 -19.12
CA LEU A 374 4.19 13.94 -18.80
C LEU A 374 3.36 13.74 -17.52
N ILE A 375 2.34 12.92 -17.60
CA ILE A 375 1.52 12.51 -16.45
C ILE A 375 2.10 11.22 -15.86
N VAL A 376 2.15 11.13 -14.53
CA VAL A 376 2.62 9.96 -13.79
C VAL A 376 1.42 9.15 -13.30
N GLU A 377 1.39 7.84 -13.54
CA GLU A 377 0.29 6.97 -13.12
C GLU A 377 0.49 6.40 -11.71
N HIS A 378 -0.58 5.87 -11.09
CA HIS A 378 -0.66 5.44 -9.68
C HIS A 378 0.32 4.34 -9.24
N GLY A 379 0.92 3.61 -10.17
CA GLY A 379 2.00 2.64 -9.88
C GLY A 379 3.33 3.29 -9.52
N LEU A 380 3.39 4.62 -9.56
CA LEU A 380 4.55 5.44 -9.25
C LEU A 380 4.20 6.53 -8.23
N TYR A 381 5.20 6.93 -7.46
CA TYR A 381 5.24 8.18 -6.72
C TYR A 381 6.08 9.20 -7.46
N TRP A 382 5.74 10.47 -7.34
CA TRP A 382 6.45 11.58 -7.98
C TRP A 382 6.60 12.75 -7.00
N GLY A 383 7.64 13.53 -7.18
CA GLY A 383 7.86 14.77 -6.44
C GLY A 383 8.67 15.75 -7.28
N ALA A 384 8.31 17.06 -7.19
CA ALA A 384 9.11 18.12 -7.75
C ALA A 384 10.42 18.26 -6.98
N ILE A 385 11.53 18.43 -7.69
CA ILE A 385 12.86 18.64 -7.12
C ILE A 385 13.48 19.94 -7.64
N THR A 386 14.38 20.50 -6.86
CA THR A 386 14.91 21.85 -7.10
C THR A 386 16.12 21.88 -8.03
N SER A 387 16.84 20.77 -8.14
CA SER A 387 18.05 20.69 -8.97
C SER A 387 18.37 19.25 -9.38
N HIS A 388 19.14 19.12 -10.47
CA HIS A 388 19.67 17.81 -10.88
C HIS A 388 20.56 17.18 -9.81
N ALA A 389 21.27 17.99 -9.03
CA ALA A 389 22.10 17.50 -7.95
C ALA A 389 21.27 16.82 -6.84
N GLU A 390 20.15 17.45 -6.43
CA GLU A 390 19.17 16.87 -5.51
C GLU A 390 18.59 15.57 -6.09
N GLY A 391 18.20 15.59 -7.36
CA GLY A 391 17.63 14.41 -8.00
C GLY A 391 18.58 13.23 -8.10
N ARG A 392 19.85 13.48 -8.41
CA ARG A 392 20.91 12.45 -8.46
C ARG A 392 21.22 11.88 -7.07
N TYR A 393 21.26 12.75 -6.06
CA TYR A 393 21.35 12.36 -4.65
C TYR A 393 20.24 11.40 -4.25
N LEU A 394 18.99 11.75 -4.53
CA LEU A 394 17.85 10.89 -4.24
C LEU A 394 17.84 9.60 -5.08
N CYS A 395 18.21 9.66 -6.37
CA CYS A 395 18.35 8.47 -7.19
C CYS A 395 19.41 7.51 -6.64
N ALA A 396 20.55 8.01 -6.15
CA ALA A 396 21.59 7.19 -5.53
C ALA A 396 21.04 6.44 -4.31
N ILE A 397 20.34 7.12 -3.44
CA ILE A 397 19.77 6.52 -2.23
C ILE A 397 18.66 5.52 -2.60
N LEU A 398 17.66 5.94 -3.41
CA LEU A 398 16.45 5.16 -3.69
C LEU A 398 16.73 3.88 -4.50
N ASN A 399 17.70 3.90 -5.41
CA ASN A 399 18.05 2.72 -6.20
C ASN A 399 18.99 1.73 -5.47
N ASN A 400 19.54 2.12 -4.32
CA ASN A 400 20.48 1.27 -3.59
C ASN A 400 19.76 0.10 -2.89
N PRO A 401 20.27 -1.15 -2.98
CA PRO A 401 19.70 -2.30 -2.31
C PRO A 401 19.61 -2.16 -0.78
N GLU A 402 20.53 -1.43 -0.14
CA GLU A 402 20.54 -1.20 1.31
C GLU A 402 19.31 -0.39 1.74
N LEU A 403 18.90 0.63 0.98
CA LEU A 403 17.64 1.31 1.24
C LEU A 403 16.46 0.33 1.24
N THR A 404 16.38 -0.52 0.21
CA THR A 404 15.31 -1.51 0.13
C THR A 404 15.34 -2.45 1.34
N ARG A 405 16.53 -2.83 1.82
CA ARG A 405 16.70 -3.66 3.02
C ARG A 405 16.17 -2.96 4.28
N LEU A 406 16.43 -1.66 4.42
CA LEU A 406 15.96 -0.84 5.54
C LEU A 406 14.44 -0.60 5.49
N VAL A 407 13.87 -0.39 4.30
CA VAL A 407 12.42 -0.17 4.11
C VAL A 407 11.60 -1.46 4.32
N ARG A 408 12.14 -2.63 3.96
CA ARG A 408 11.39 -3.90 4.04
C ARG A 408 10.72 -4.18 5.37
N PRO A 409 11.33 -3.97 6.54
CA PRO A 409 10.66 -4.17 7.82
C PRO A 409 9.46 -3.25 8.03
N LEU A 410 9.42 -2.09 7.35
CA LEU A 410 8.34 -1.11 7.42
C LEU A 410 7.17 -1.45 6.50
N MET A 411 7.40 -2.26 5.46
CA MET A 411 6.36 -2.66 4.50
C MET A 411 5.37 -3.64 5.12
N SER A 412 4.14 -3.68 4.61
CA SER A 412 3.18 -4.71 4.97
C SER A 412 3.60 -6.08 4.42
N TYR A 413 3.43 -7.13 5.23
CA TYR A 413 3.73 -8.51 4.85
C TYR A 413 2.45 -9.25 4.43
N GLY A 414 2.56 -10.13 3.43
CA GLY A 414 1.46 -10.92 2.88
C GLY A 414 1.41 -10.83 1.36
N LYS A 415 0.23 -10.91 0.75
CA LYS A 415 0.06 -10.68 -0.69
C LYS A 415 0.56 -9.31 -1.13
N ASP A 416 0.63 -8.36 -0.18
CA ASP A 416 1.02 -6.96 -0.36
C ASP A 416 2.49 -6.68 0.04
N GLU A 417 3.33 -7.70 0.21
CA GLU A 417 4.77 -7.58 0.55
C GLU A 417 5.58 -6.74 -0.45
N ARG A 418 4.95 -6.30 -1.53
CA ARG A 418 5.56 -5.52 -2.61
C ARG A 418 5.21 -4.04 -2.57
N HIS A 419 4.35 -3.59 -1.65
CA HIS A 419 3.98 -2.19 -1.54
C HIS A 419 5.07 -1.41 -0.81
N ILE A 420 5.79 -0.60 -1.58
CA ILE A 420 6.83 0.32 -1.10
C ILE A 420 6.17 1.60 -0.59
N ASP A 421 5.23 2.13 -1.37
CA ASP A 421 4.46 3.34 -1.08
C ASP A 421 5.34 4.48 -0.50
N LYS A 422 4.89 5.16 0.54
CA LYS A 422 5.64 6.21 1.25
C LYS A 422 6.58 5.67 2.36
N TYR A 423 6.72 4.35 2.51
CA TYR A 423 7.58 3.80 3.57
C TYR A 423 9.05 4.18 3.42
N VAL A 424 9.51 4.48 2.22
CA VAL A 424 10.87 5.01 1.99
C VAL A 424 11.14 6.30 2.77
N TRP A 425 10.10 7.12 2.98
CA TRP A 425 10.19 8.39 3.69
C TRP A 425 10.01 8.27 5.20
N GLN A 426 9.76 7.08 5.72
CA GLN A 426 9.86 6.79 7.14
C GLN A 426 11.31 6.59 7.59
N LEU A 427 12.24 6.44 6.66
CA LEU A 427 13.66 6.52 6.93
C LEU A 427 14.10 8.00 6.98
N PRO A 428 15.07 8.35 7.81
CA PRO A 428 15.49 9.74 8.04
C PRO A 428 16.37 10.28 6.90
N ILE A 429 15.89 10.19 5.65
CA ILE A 429 16.59 10.73 4.49
C ILE A 429 16.59 12.26 4.58
N PRO A 430 17.76 12.93 4.79
CA PRO A 430 17.82 14.37 4.95
C PRO A 430 17.58 15.10 3.63
N LEU A 431 17.11 16.35 3.71
CA LEU A 431 17.07 17.23 2.55
C LEU A 431 18.49 17.42 1.97
N TYR A 432 18.57 17.45 0.64
CA TYR A 432 19.82 17.72 -0.05
C TYR A 432 20.36 19.09 0.36
N ASP A 433 21.59 19.09 0.86
CA ASP A 433 22.34 20.30 1.19
C ASP A 433 23.56 20.38 0.26
N PRO A 434 23.65 21.38 -0.62
CA PRO A 434 24.78 21.55 -1.52
C PRO A 434 26.09 21.87 -0.80
N ALA A 435 26.09 22.26 0.48
CA ALA A 435 27.29 22.48 1.27
C ALA A 435 27.81 21.19 1.96
N ASN A 436 26.97 20.15 2.06
CA ASN A 436 27.32 18.88 2.69
C ASN A 436 28.12 17.99 1.72
N GLN A 437 29.32 17.65 2.08
CA GLN A 437 30.24 16.84 1.25
C GLN A 437 29.71 15.43 0.98
N VAL A 438 28.99 14.82 1.94
CA VAL A 438 28.38 13.49 1.78
C VAL A 438 27.25 13.55 0.77
N HIS A 439 26.40 14.60 0.81
CA HIS A 439 25.33 14.80 -0.17
C HIS A 439 25.87 15.07 -1.56
N GLN A 440 26.93 15.89 -1.68
CA GLN A 440 27.63 16.12 -2.95
C GLN A 440 28.20 14.81 -3.51
N ARG A 441 28.82 13.99 -2.64
CA ARG A 441 29.38 12.69 -3.05
C ARG A 441 28.31 11.73 -3.55
N LEU A 442 27.18 11.59 -2.86
CA LEU A 442 26.05 10.80 -3.30
C LEU A 442 25.47 11.31 -4.64
N SER A 443 25.39 12.63 -4.82
CA SER A 443 24.95 13.23 -6.08
C SER A 443 25.89 12.88 -7.24
N GLU A 444 27.20 12.93 -7.01
CA GLU A 444 28.22 12.58 -8.01
C GLU A 444 28.18 11.09 -8.35
N LEU A 445 28.08 10.21 -7.36
CA LEU A 445 27.91 8.77 -7.56
C LEU A 445 26.61 8.46 -8.30
N GLY A 446 25.51 9.15 -7.98
CA GLY A 446 24.26 9.05 -8.70
C GLY A 446 24.36 9.46 -10.16
N ARG A 447 25.17 10.49 -10.48
CA ARG A 447 25.49 10.88 -11.85
C ARG A 447 26.20 9.77 -12.60
N GLN A 448 27.26 9.19 -12.00
CA GLN A 448 28.02 8.10 -12.58
C GLN A 448 27.14 6.87 -12.88
N GLN A 449 26.27 6.50 -11.94
CA GLN A 449 25.32 5.39 -12.14
C GLN A 449 24.31 5.69 -13.25
N THR A 450 23.82 6.94 -13.34
CA THR A 450 22.90 7.36 -14.41
C THR A 450 23.57 7.25 -15.79
N GLU A 451 24.81 7.71 -15.92
CA GLU A 451 25.59 7.63 -17.16
C GLU A 451 25.89 6.18 -17.55
N LEU A 452 26.25 5.34 -16.58
CA LEU A 452 26.46 3.91 -16.81
C LEU A 452 25.19 3.24 -17.35
N VAL A 453 24.04 3.47 -16.72
CA VAL A 453 22.77 2.86 -17.12
C VAL A 453 22.30 3.41 -18.47
N ALA A 454 22.54 4.69 -18.76
CA ALA A 454 22.21 5.30 -20.05
C ALA A 454 22.99 4.66 -21.20
N ALA A 455 24.25 4.24 -20.95
CA ALA A 455 25.12 3.59 -21.94
C ALA A 455 24.78 2.11 -22.20
N LEU A 456 23.91 1.51 -21.37
CA LEU A 456 23.51 0.10 -21.58
C LEU A 456 22.65 -0.06 -22.81
N ASP A 457 23.05 -1.00 -23.67
CA ASP A 457 22.22 -1.49 -24.77
C ASP A 457 21.12 -2.42 -24.21
N LEU A 458 19.90 -1.92 -24.11
CA LEU A 458 18.74 -2.62 -23.60
C LEU A 458 17.69 -2.79 -24.69
N ASP A 459 17.13 -3.99 -24.80
CA ASP A 459 15.92 -4.19 -25.62
C ASP A 459 14.72 -3.53 -24.89
N GLU A 460 14.42 -2.29 -25.25
CA GLU A 460 13.36 -1.48 -24.62
C GLU A 460 11.95 -2.08 -24.80
N THR A 461 11.77 -3.07 -25.69
CA THR A 461 10.51 -3.80 -25.88
C THR A 461 10.41 -5.03 -24.98
N GLY A 462 11.49 -5.38 -24.28
CA GLY A 462 11.60 -6.53 -23.40
C GLY A 462 10.78 -6.43 -22.12
N ASN A 463 10.69 -7.55 -21.40
CA ASN A 463 10.01 -7.58 -20.12
C ASN A 463 10.72 -6.66 -19.08
N PHE A 464 10.03 -5.67 -18.57
CA PHE A 464 10.58 -4.67 -17.64
C PHE A 464 11.16 -5.27 -16.35
N VAL A 465 10.65 -6.41 -15.87
CA VAL A 465 11.19 -7.08 -14.68
C VAL A 465 12.60 -7.61 -14.97
N THR A 466 12.77 -8.22 -16.14
CA THR A 466 14.07 -8.72 -16.62
C THR A 466 15.05 -7.55 -16.84
N LEU A 467 14.56 -6.46 -17.45
CA LEU A 467 15.39 -5.26 -17.66
C LEU A 467 15.84 -4.64 -16.33
N ARG A 468 14.94 -4.48 -15.36
CA ARG A 468 15.29 -4.02 -14.01
C ARG A 468 16.35 -4.89 -13.36
N GLN A 469 16.22 -6.22 -13.50
CA GLN A 469 17.19 -7.14 -12.92
C GLN A 469 18.55 -7.03 -13.63
N ARG A 470 18.56 -6.91 -14.95
CA ARG A 470 19.79 -6.69 -15.73
C ARG A 470 20.52 -5.41 -15.31
N VAL A 471 19.79 -4.30 -15.19
CA VAL A 471 20.36 -3.03 -14.73
C VAL A 471 20.94 -3.18 -13.32
N ARG A 472 20.23 -3.80 -12.39
CA ARG A 472 20.73 -4.02 -11.01
C ARG A 472 21.97 -4.88 -10.96
N ASN A 473 22.05 -5.92 -11.79
CA ASN A 473 23.24 -6.78 -11.85
C ASN A 473 24.46 -5.98 -12.29
N VAL A 474 24.33 -5.15 -13.33
CA VAL A 474 25.42 -4.30 -13.79
C VAL A 474 25.84 -3.28 -12.73
N LEU A 475 24.86 -2.65 -12.07
CA LEU A 475 25.12 -1.70 -10.98
C LEU A 475 25.87 -2.36 -9.82
N ALA A 476 25.50 -3.58 -9.43
CA ALA A 476 26.09 -4.32 -8.32
C ALA A 476 27.56 -4.71 -8.55
N GLU A 477 28.05 -4.65 -9.77
CA GLU A 477 29.46 -4.95 -10.12
C GLU A 477 30.35 -3.68 -10.03
N THR A 478 29.80 -2.52 -9.60
CA THR A 478 30.52 -1.26 -9.58
C THR A 478 30.97 -0.85 -8.18
N ASN A 479 32.19 -0.36 -8.04
CA ASN A 479 32.68 0.22 -6.77
C ASN A 479 31.81 1.38 -6.28
N SER A 480 31.18 2.13 -7.19
CA SER A 480 30.28 3.23 -6.85
C SER A 480 28.99 2.75 -6.17
N ALA A 481 28.47 1.57 -6.52
CA ALA A 481 27.32 0.99 -5.82
C ALA A 481 27.66 0.58 -4.39
N ASP A 482 28.84 0.01 -4.15
CA ASP A 482 29.32 -0.34 -2.82
C ASP A 482 29.52 0.90 -1.95
N GLU A 483 30.12 1.96 -2.51
CA GLU A 483 30.32 3.24 -1.81
C GLU A 483 28.97 3.89 -1.46
N ILE A 484 28.01 3.92 -2.38
CA ILE A 484 26.64 4.39 -2.08
C ILE A 484 26.04 3.56 -0.94
N GLY A 485 26.18 2.24 -0.97
CA GLY A 485 25.68 1.35 0.08
C GLY A 485 26.22 1.66 1.46
N GLN A 486 27.53 1.90 1.57
CA GLN A 486 28.18 2.29 2.82
C GLN A 486 27.65 3.62 3.33
N ILE A 487 27.57 4.64 2.46
CA ILE A 487 27.05 5.96 2.84
C ILE A 487 25.57 5.86 3.26
N VAL A 488 24.75 5.08 2.56
CA VAL A 488 23.33 4.90 2.90
C VAL A 488 23.18 4.23 4.27
N ILE A 489 24.01 3.24 4.61
CA ILE A 489 23.99 2.61 5.93
C ILE A 489 24.39 3.61 7.01
N GLU A 490 25.43 4.42 6.79
CA GLU A 490 25.88 5.44 7.75
C GLU A 490 24.88 6.58 7.94
N LEU A 491 24.16 6.94 6.87
CA LEU A 491 23.20 8.04 6.86
C LEU A 491 21.85 7.66 7.49
N LEU A 492 21.41 6.39 7.34
CA LEU A 492 20.06 5.95 7.65
C LEU A 492 19.98 4.80 8.67
N GLY A 493 21.13 4.23 9.04
CA GLY A 493 21.25 3.03 9.91
C GLY A 493 21.55 3.36 11.38
#